data_055f4b23166654f9242e6f7ed398def3
#
_entry.id   055f4b23166654f9242e6f7ed398def3
#
_cell.length_a   1.000
_cell.length_b   1.000
_cell.length_c   1.000
_cell.angle_alpha   90.00
_cell.angle_beta   90.00
_cell.angle_gamma   90.00
#
_symmetry.space_group_name_H-M   'P 1'
#
loop_
_entity.id
_entity.type
_entity.pdbx_description
1 polymer ?
#
loop_
_entity_poly.entity_id
_entity_poly.type
_entity_poly.pdbx_seq_one_letter_code
_entity_poly.pdbx_strand_id
1 'polypeptide(L)'
;MIPNAKVIEQHVIEQLTGYRDIVGRLRVLENYSVGNGITVSRLNEDDHLQELHAKLRRMPSYMYLSQKEQKLEATAHAYLLSYPSGTKAQFRVVQNCEPADKEDRLLLEELWRKIAKVTEARTGTPEGYEAILVQLAEYQDLLAEKQQIDELLGLIKEQKSEYEELLRLSLINGLGWIEVGRRMHLTKSSYYRLRKAAICQYARLAGWEKVGKISGI
;
A
#
# COMPACT_ATOMS: atom_id res chain seq x y z
N MET A 1 4.82 -18.93 -16.68
CA MET A 1 3.42 -19.23 -17.08
C MET A 1 2.78 -17.92 -17.49
N ILE A 2 2.42 -17.74 -18.77
CA ILE A 2 1.86 -16.49 -19.29
C ILE A 2 0.41 -16.43 -18.80
N PRO A 3 0.00 -15.38 -18.05
CA PRO A 3 -1.40 -15.26 -17.65
C PRO A 3 -2.25 -15.11 -18.91
N ASN A 4 -3.24 -15.98 -19.05
CA ASN A 4 -4.21 -15.95 -20.15
C ASN A 4 -4.94 -14.60 -20.12
N ALA A 5 -5.24 -14.02 -21.28
CA ALA A 5 -5.96 -12.74 -21.40
C ALA A 5 -7.26 -12.71 -20.55
N LYS A 6 -7.91 -13.86 -20.39
CA LYS A 6 -9.09 -14.00 -19.48
C LYS A 6 -8.75 -13.80 -18.01
N VAL A 7 -7.56 -14.24 -17.57
CA VAL A 7 -7.10 -14.09 -16.17
C VAL A 7 -6.82 -12.62 -15.88
N ILE A 8 -6.20 -11.92 -16.82
CA ILE A 8 -5.93 -10.48 -16.70
C ILE A 8 -7.24 -9.69 -16.65
N GLU A 9 -8.18 -10.01 -17.56
CA GLU A 9 -9.51 -9.39 -17.57
C GLU A 9 -10.24 -9.59 -16.23
N GLN A 10 -10.22 -10.82 -15.72
CA GLN A 10 -10.84 -11.16 -14.44
C GLN A 10 -10.19 -10.39 -13.28
N HIS A 11 -8.87 -10.27 -13.28
CA HIS A 11 -8.15 -9.53 -12.25
C HIS A 11 -8.50 -8.02 -12.23
N VAL A 12 -8.62 -7.39 -13.41
CA VAL A 12 -9.10 -5.99 -13.52
C VAL A 12 -10.52 -5.86 -12.96
N ILE A 13 -11.41 -6.81 -13.31
CA ILE A 13 -12.78 -6.79 -12.84
C ILE A 13 -12.81 -6.91 -11.31
N GLU A 14 -12.09 -7.86 -10.73
CA GLU A 14 -12.02 -8.08 -9.28
C GLU A 14 -11.49 -6.85 -8.55
N GLN A 15 -10.40 -6.26 -9.03
CA GLN A 15 -9.81 -5.07 -8.42
C GLN A 15 -10.77 -3.87 -8.45
N LEU A 16 -11.41 -3.60 -9.59
CA LEU A 16 -12.32 -2.44 -9.70
C LEU A 16 -13.66 -2.68 -9.00
N THR A 17 -14.17 -3.90 -8.96
CA THR A 17 -15.39 -4.22 -8.17
C THR A 17 -15.14 -4.14 -6.68
N GLY A 18 -13.94 -4.50 -6.21
CA GLY A 18 -13.51 -4.38 -4.80
C GLY A 18 -13.22 -2.95 -4.34
N TYR A 19 -13.13 -1.97 -5.25
CA TYR A 19 -12.76 -0.59 -4.89
C TYR A 19 -13.65 0.05 -3.81
N ARG A 20 -14.95 -0.21 -3.84
CA ARG A 20 -15.89 0.33 -2.84
C ARG A 20 -15.66 -0.28 -1.46
N ASP A 21 -15.28 -1.55 -1.40
CA ASP A 21 -14.97 -2.24 -0.15
C ASP A 21 -13.67 -1.70 0.44
N ILE A 22 -12.66 -1.45 -0.41
CA ILE A 22 -11.40 -0.77 -0.01
C ILE A 22 -11.73 0.58 0.62
N VAL A 23 -12.53 1.43 -0.05
CA VAL A 23 -12.91 2.75 0.46
C VAL A 23 -13.73 2.64 1.76
N GLY A 24 -14.64 1.68 1.84
CA GLY A 24 -15.43 1.41 3.04
C GLY A 24 -14.55 1.00 4.21
N ARG A 25 -13.62 0.08 3.98
CA ARG A 25 -12.70 -0.40 5.01
C ARG A 25 -11.72 0.67 5.46
N LEU A 26 -11.20 1.50 4.56
CA LEU A 26 -10.36 2.65 4.91
C LEU A 26 -11.07 3.60 5.85
N ARG A 27 -12.34 3.95 5.60
CA ARG A 27 -13.14 4.83 6.48
C ARG A 27 -13.33 4.24 7.89
N VAL A 28 -13.49 2.92 7.98
CA VAL A 28 -13.58 2.24 9.29
C VAL A 28 -12.24 2.36 10.02
N LEU A 29 -11.14 2.08 9.35
CA LEU A 29 -9.79 2.11 9.93
C LEU A 29 -9.35 3.54 10.28
N GLU A 30 -9.69 4.55 9.47
CA GLU A 30 -9.39 5.96 9.75
C GLU A 30 -9.90 6.41 11.12
N ASN A 31 -11.09 5.95 11.49
CA ASN A 31 -11.75 6.32 12.73
C ASN A 31 -11.51 5.31 13.86
N TYR A 32 -10.78 4.23 13.61
CA TYR A 32 -10.50 3.23 14.61
C TYR A 32 -9.57 3.81 15.69
N SER A 33 -10.08 3.88 16.93
CA SER A 33 -9.30 4.35 18.07
C SER A 33 -8.39 3.25 18.59
N VAL A 34 -7.11 3.52 18.62
CA VAL A 34 -6.09 2.61 19.15
C VAL A 34 -5.72 2.92 20.62
N GLY A 35 -6.44 3.82 21.27
CA GLY A 35 -6.25 4.26 22.65
C GLY A 35 -5.78 5.72 22.75
N ASN A 36 -5.95 6.31 23.92
CA ASN A 36 -5.56 7.69 24.21
C ASN A 36 -6.00 8.76 23.18
N GLY A 37 -7.09 8.53 22.45
CA GLY A 37 -7.59 9.44 21.41
C GLY A 37 -6.77 9.44 20.12
N ILE A 38 -5.89 8.46 19.93
CA ILE A 38 -5.12 8.27 18.70
C ILE A 38 -5.89 7.33 17.77
N THR A 39 -5.96 7.67 16.49
CA THR A 39 -6.56 6.83 15.42
C THR A 39 -5.48 6.18 14.57
N VAL A 40 -5.85 5.13 13.82
CA VAL A 40 -4.93 4.47 12.88
C VAL A 40 -4.41 5.43 11.82
N SER A 41 -5.25 6.34 11.32
CA SER A 41 -4.83 7.37 10.34
C SER A 41 -3.76 8.29 10.91
N ARG A 42 -3.90 8.71 12.17
CA ARG A 42 -2.91 9.57 12.84
C ARG A 42 -1.59 8.85 13.08
N LEU A 43 -1.63 7.56 13.44
CA LEU A 43 -0.42 6.74 13.52
C LEU A 43 0.30 6.63 12.18
N ASN A 44 -0.45 6.51 11.08
CA ASN A 44 0.12 6.47 9.75
C ASN A 44 0.80 7.81 9.37
N GLU A 45 0.17 8.94 9.68
CA GLU A 45 0.78 10.28 9.48
C GLU A 45 2.08 10.42 10.27
N ASP A 46 2.11 9.96 11.51
CA ASP A 46 3.30 9.96 12.35
C ASP A 46 4.41 9.07 11.79
N ASP A 47 4.09 7.92 11.19
CA ASP A 47 5.06 7.05 10.52
C ASP A 47 5.70 7.75 9.31
N HIS A 48 4.91 8.46 8.50
CA HIS A 48 5.43 9.26 7.39
C HIS A 48 6.33 10.40 7.86
N LEU A 49 5.98 11.06 8.96
CA LEU A 49 6.86 12.07 9.58
C LEU A 49 8.18 11.47 10.05
N GLN A 50 8.15 10.25 10.63
CA GLN A 50 9.37 9.56 11.03
C GLN A 50 10.22 9.15 9.84
N GLU A 51 9.59 8.73 8.73
CA GLU A 51 10.30 8.44 7.48
C GLU A 51 11.00 9.70 6.94
N LEU A 52 10.31 10.85 6.95
CA LEU A 52 10.92 12.14 6.60
C LEU A 52 12.08 12.48 7.52
N HIS A 53 11.92 12.31 8.84
CA HIS A 53 12.99 12.49 9.81
C HIS A 53 14.16 11.52 9.58
N ALA A 54 13.89 10.27 9.21
CA ALA A 54 14.90 9.28 8.86
C ALA A 54 15.65 9.69 7.57
N LYS A 55 14.95 10.21 6.58
CA LYS A 55 15.56 10.76 5.35
C LYS A 55 16.44 11.99 5.64
N LEU A 56 16.00 12.89 6.50
CA LEU A 56 16.75 14.06 6.93
C LEU A 56 17.96 13.68 7.78
N ARG A 57 17.89 12.62 8.60
CA ARG A 57 19.00 12.08 9.40
C ARG A 57 20.06 11.33 8.59
N ARG A 58 19.81 11.01 7.32
CA ARG A 58 20.86 10.50 6.40
C ARG A 58 21.93 11.52 6.07
N MET A 59 21.74 12.78 6.45
CA MET A 59 22.83 13.74 6.49
C MET A 59 23.75 13.43 7.69
N PRO A 60 25.08 13.39 7.51
CA PRO A 60 26.01 12.92 8.52
C PRO A 60 26.01 13.85 9.73
N SER A 61 25.24 13.53 10.72
CA SER A 61 25.20 14.21 12.01
C SER A 61 25.49 13.24 13.15
N TYR A 62 26.58 12.48 13.01
CA TYR A 62 27.10 11.62 14.08
C TYR A 62 27.47 12.38 15.36
N MET A 63 27.52 13.71 15.31
CA MET A 63 28.04 14.54 16.41
C MET A 63 27.14 14.56 17.66
N TYR A 64 25.90 14.07 17.58
CA TYR A 64 24.93 14.14 18.70
C TYR A 64 24.46 12.78 19.23
N LEU A 65 24.92 11.67 18.63
CA LEU A 65 24.57 10.33 19.07
C LEU A 65 25.58 9.80 20.08
N SER A 66 25.12 9.18 21.16
CA SER A 66 25.96 8.40 22.04
C SER A 66 26.62 7.23 21.30
N GLN A 67 27.75 6.71 21.80
CA GLN A 67 28.43 5.56 21.18
C GLN A 67 27.50 4.36 20.98
N LYS A 68 26.56 4.14 21.90
CA LYS A 68 25.58 3.07 21.82
C LYS A 68 24.55 3.32 20.69
N GLU A 69 24.12 4.56 20.51
CA GLU A 69 23.21 4.94 19.43
C GLU A 69 23.90 4.88 18.07
N GLN A 70 25.20 5.24 18.01
CA GLN A 70 26.01 5.09 16.77
C GLN A 70 26.14 3.61 16.37
N LYS A 71 26.36 2.69 17.33
CA LYS A 71 26.40 1.26 17.07
C LYS A 71 25.05 0.73 16.60
N LEU A 72 23.96 1.15 17.26
CA LEU A 72 22.60 0.76 16.87
C LEU A 72 22.25 1.23 15.46
N GLU A 73 22.66 2.47 15.09
CA GLU A 73 22.48 3.01 13.75
C GLU A 73 23.32 2.26 12.72
N ALA A 74 24.58 1.97 13.04
CA ALA A 74 25.46 1.20 12.15
C ALA A 74 24.90 -0.22 11.90
N THR A 75 24.39 -0.88 12.94
CA THR A 75 23.74 -2.20 12.83
C THR A 75 22.46 -2.10 12.00
N ALA A 76 21.61 -1.11 12.26
CA ALA A 76 20.42 -0.87 11.46
C ALA A 76 20.76 -0.66 9.98
N HIS A 77 21.80 0.11 9.66
CA HIS A 77 22.27 0.31 8.29
C HIS A 77 22.82 -0.96 7.64
N ALA A 78 23.50 -1.81 8.39
CA ALA A 78 24.08 -3.07 7.88
C ALA A 78 22.97 -4.08 7.49
N TYR A 79 21.93 -4.19 8.29
CA TYR A 79 20.87 -5.18 8.12
C TYR A 79 19.63 -4.66 7.38
N LEU A 80 19.38 -3.35 7.44
CA LEU A 80 18.24 -2.73 6.79
C LEU A 80 18.70 -2.06 5.48
N LEU A 81 18.90 -2.84 4.44
CA LEU A 81 19.31 -2.36 3.10
C LEU A 81 18.31 -1.37 2.48
N SER A 82 17.07 -1.42 2.90
CA SER A 82 16.04 -0.41 2.60
C SER A 82 15.23 -0.17 3.86
N TYR A 83 15.02 1.12 4.22
CA TYR A 83 14.07 1.46 5.27
C TYR A 83 12.67 1.40 4.66
N PRO A 84 11.88 0.34 4.91
CA PRO A 84 10.51 0.30 4.44
C PRO A 84 9.72 1.40 5.13
N SER A 85 8.78 2.01 4.41
CA SER A 85 7.82 2.93 4.99
C SER A 85 6.85 2.16 5.90
N GLY A 86 6.69 2.66 7.11
CA GLY A 86 5.74 2.16 8.09
C GLY A 86 6.32 1.24 9.17
N THR A 87 5.80 1.40 10.38
CA THR A 87 6.26 0.74 11.60
C THR A 87 6.20 -0.78 11.50
N LYS A 88 5.19 -1.35 10.84
CA LYS A 88 5.06 -2.80 10.67
C LYS A 88 6.08 -3.35 9.70
N ALA A 89 6.34 -2.64 8.60
CA ALA A 89 7.33 -3.06 7.63
C ALA A 89 8.72 -3.04 8.28
N GLN A 90 9.04 -2.00 9.05
CA GLN A 90 10.27 -1.89 9.83
C GLN A 90 10.37 -3.01 10.89
N PHE A 91 9.28 -3.30 11.58
CA PHE A 91 9.21 -4.36 12.56
C PHE A 91 9.47 -5.75 11.94
N ARG A 92 8.82 -6.06 10.81
CA ARG A 92 9.03 -7.33 10.08
C ARG A 92 10.46 -7.48 9.56
N VAL A 93 11.05 -6.39 9.05
CA VAL A 93 12.43 -6.44 8.56
C VAL A 93 13.38 -6.74 9.72
N VAL A 94 13.21 -6.08 10.88
CA VAL A 94 14.05 -6.36 12.07
C VAL A 94 13.83 -7.78 12.61
N GLN A 95 12.59 -8.28 12.59
CA GLN A 95 12.29 -9.66 13.01
C GLN A 95 12.92 -10.73 12.11
N ASN A 96 13.00 -10.45 10.80
CA ASN A 96 13.52 -11.39 9.80
C ASN A 96 15.04 -11.26 9.57
N CYS A 97 15.73 -10.35 10.27
CA CYS A 97 17.18 -10.24 10.20
C CYS A 97 17.83 -11.41 10.93
N GLU A 98 18.67 -12.15 10.24
CA GLU A 98 19.55 -13.15 10.84
C GLU A 98 20.82 -12.46 11.33
N PRO A 99 21.05 -12.37 12.67
CA PRO A 99 22.24 -11.72 13.23
C PRO A 99 23.48 -12.53 12.92
N ALA A 100 24.56 -11.87 12.51
CA ALA A 100 25.83 -12.51 12.21
C ALA A 100 26.55 -12.98 13.48
N ASP A 101 26.37 -12.27 14.60
CA ASP A 101 26.97 -12.61 15.89
C ASP A 101 26.05 -12.29 17.08
N LYS A 102 26.56 -12.49 18.28
CA LYS A 102 25.82 -12.27 19.55
C LYS A 102 25.61 -10.77 19.84
N GLU A 103 26.54 -9.92 19.44
CA GLU A 103 26.43 -8.46 19.66
C GLU A 103 25.35 -7.88 18.75
N ASP A 104 25.35 -8.28 17.50
CA ASP A 104 24.31 -7.91 16.52
C ASP A 104 22.92 -8.36 16.96
N ARG A 105 22.80 -9.57 17.51
CA ARG A 105 21.54 -10.07 18.07
C ARG A 105 21.00 -9.14 19.16
N LEU A 106 21.84 -8.73 20.11
CA LEU A 106 21.45 -7.83 21.19
C LEU A 106 21.04 -6.45 20.68
N LEU A 107 21.72 -5.93 19.67
CA LEU A 107 21.41 -4.65 19.06
C LEU A 107 20.10 -4.70 18.26
N LEU A 108 19.84 -5.78 17.52
CA LEU A 108 18.57 -5.98 16.81
C LEU A 108 17.40 -6.18 17.80
N GLU A 109 17.59 -6.90 18.91
CA GLU A 109 16.59 -7.01 19.98
C GLU A 109 16.33 -5.64 20.64
N GLU A 110 17.34 -4.83 20.83
CA GLU A 110 17.17 -3.48 21.37
C GLU A 110 16.44 -2.56 20.38
N LEU A 111 16.76 -2.65 19.09
CA LEU A 111 16.05 -1.92 18.03
C LEU A 111 14.58 -2.32 17.99
N TRP A 112 14.29 -3.61 18.06
CA TRP A 112 12.93 -4.14 18.16
C TRP A 112 12.17 -3.59 19.38
N ARG A 113 12.81 -3.59 20.56
CA ARG A 113 12.21 -3.03 21.78
C ARG A 113 11.97 -1.53 21.69
N LYS A 114 12.84 -0.77 21.00
CA LYS A 114 12.62 0.66 20.78
C LYS A 114 11.43 0.92 19.86
N ILE A 115 11.28 0.17 18.77
CA ILE A 115 10.12 0.24 17.89
C ILE A 115 8.84 -0.09 18.67
N ALA A 116 8.86 -1.16 19.47
CA ALA A 116 7.75 -1.55 20.34
C ALA A 116 7.37 -0.43 21.33
N LYS A 117 8.33 0.15 22.03
CA LYS A 117 8.09 1.24 22.99
C LYS A 117 7.54 2.51 22.34
N VAL A 118 7.98 2.86 21.13
CA VAL A 118 7.43 4.00 20.41
C VAL A 118 5.95 3.78 20.11
N THR A 119 5.58 2.56 19.70
CA THR A 119 4.19 2.21 19.46
C THR A 119 3.37 2.19 20.75
N GLU A 120 3.90 1.58 21.82
CA GLU A 120 3.28 1.59 23.16
C GLU A 120 3.04 3.02 23.68
N ALA A 121 4.04 3.90 23.59
CA ALA A 121 3.93 5.28 24.02
C ALA A 121 2.85 6.06 23.24
N ARG A 122 2.58 5.70 22.00
CA ARG A 122 1.56 6.31 21.15
C ARG A 122 0.17 5.74 21.41
N THR A 123 0.08 4.45 21.71
CA THR A 123 -1.21 3.74 21.87
C THR A 123 -1.67 3.67 23.33
N GLY A 124 -0.77 3.89 24.29
CA GLY A 124 -1.07 3.87 25.71
C GLY A 124 -1.38 2.48 26.28
N THR A 125 -1.27 1.42 25.48
CA THR A 125 -1.55 0.04 25.92
C THR A 125 -0.45 -0.93 25.44
N PRO A 126 0.22 -1.64 26.37
CA PRO A 126 1.15 -2.71 25.99
C PRO A 126 0.43 -3.93 25.38
N GLU A 127 -0.81 -4.16 25.81
CA GLU A 127 -1.66 -5.25 25.38
C GLU A 127 -2.44 -4.82 24.12
N GLY A 128 -2.21 -5.53 23.02
CA GLY A 128 -2.86 -5.21 21.74
C GLY A 128 -1.95 -4.59 20.69
N TYR A 129 -0.68 -4.42 21.00
CA TYR A 129 0.35 -3.91 20.12
C TYR A 129 0.36 -4.61 18.73
N GLU A 130 0.32 -5.93 18.69
CA GLU A 130 0.28 -6.68 17.42
C GLU A 130 -1.01 -6.41 16.63
N ALA A 131 -2.13 -6.29 17.32
CA ALA A 131 -3.42 -5.97 16.67
C ALA A 131 -3.39 -4.58 16.03
N ILE A 132 -2.79 -3.59 16.71
CA ILE A 132 -2.63 -2.23 16.19
C ILE A 132 -1.72 -2.22 14.96
N LEU A 133 -0.60 -2.95 15.01
CA LEU A 133 0.30 -3.09 13.87
C LEU A 133 -0.36 -3.77 12.68
N VAL A 134 -1.21 -4.77 12.90
CA VAL A 134 -1.99 -5.41 11.85
C VAL A 134 -2.94 -4.41 11.18
N GLN A 135 -3.65 -3.62 11.98
CA GLN A 135 -4.59 -2.60 11.45
C GLN A 135 -3.87 -1.47 10.71
N LEU A 136 -2.74 -1.00 11.25
CA LEU A 136 -1.93 0.03 10.59
C LEU A 136 -1.41 -0.47 9.23
N ALA A 137 -0.97 -1.72 9.15
CA ALA A 137 -0.54 -2.29 7.89
C ALA A 137 -1.69 -2.50 6.92
N GLU A 138 -2.82 -3.00 7.39
CA GLU A 138 -4.03 -3.12 6.56
C GLU A 138 -4.41 -1.74 5.99
N TYR A 139 -4.38 -0.70 6.83
CA TYR A 139 -4.65 0.67 6.40
C TYR A 139 -3.66 1.15 5.32
N GLN A 140 -2.36 0.93 5.52
CA GLN A 140 -1.32 1.32 4.57
C GLN A 140 -1.44 0.56 3.24
N ASP A 141 -1.68 -0.76 3.29
CA ASP A 141 -1.85 -1.60 2.10
C ASP A 141 -3.09 -1.16 1.29
N LEU A 142 -4.23 -0.94 1.96
CA LEU A 142 -5.46 -0.49 1.31
C LEU A 142 -5.34 0.94 0.74
N LEU A 143 -4.63 1.82 1.44
CA LEU A 143 -4.39 3.19 0.97
C LEU A 143 -3.52 3.19 -0.29
N ALA A 144 -2.46 2.38 -0.32
CA ALA A 144 -1.60 2.22 -1.49
C ALA A 144 -2.37 1.64 -2.68
N GLU A 145 -3.20 0.60 -2.45
CA GLU A 145 -4.04 0.01 -3.49
C GLU A 145 -5.04 1.01 -4.05
N LYS A 146 -5.73 1.75 -3.17
CA LYS A 146 -6.65 2.82 -3.59
C LYS A 146 -5.94 3.87 -4.43
N GLN A 147 -4.77 4.35 -4.00
CA GLN A 147 -4.00 5.34 -4.73
C GLN A 147 -3.60 4.83 -6.12
N GLN A 148 -3.13 3.61 -6.23
CA GLN A 148 -2.79 2.98 -7.51
C GLN A 148 -4.00 2.92 -8.45
N ILE A 149 -5.17 2.52 -7.96
CA ILE A 149 -6.40 2.48 -8.77
C ILE A 149 -6.78 3.89 -9.24
N ASP A 150 -6.75 4.87 -8.33
CA ASP A 150 -7.11 6.25 -8.66
C ASP A 150 -6.14 6.88 -9.69
N GLU A 151 -4.84 6.63 -9.57
CA GLU A 151 -3.84 7.06 -10.54
C GLU A 151 -4.07 6.44 -11.93
N LEU A 152 -4.32 5.12 -12.00
CA LEU A 152 -4.60 4.44 -13.26
C LEU A 152 -5.87 4.96 -13.92
N LEU A 153 -6.94 5.17 -13.15
CA LEU A 153 -8.18 5.75 -13.66
C LEU A 153 -7.97 7.21 -14.10
N GLY A 154 -7.16 7.98 -13.37
CA GLY A 154 -6.76 9.34 -13.76
C GLY A 154 -6.05 9.38 -15.11
N LEU A 155 -5.06 8.52 -15.31
CA LEU A 155 -4.33 8.39 -16.58
C LEU A 155 -5.24 7.95 -17.73
N ILE A 156 -6.20 7.04 -17.46
CA ILE A 156 -7.18 6.63 -18.47
C ILE A 156 -8.09 7.82 -18.84
N LYS A 157 -8.53 8.59 -17.85
CA LYS A 157 -9.39 9.77 -18.06
C LYS A 157 -8.71 10.81 -18.96
N GLU A 158 -7.41 11.08 -18.75
CA GLU A 158 -6.63 12.00 -19.59
C GLU A 158 -6.53 11.55 -21.05
N GLN A 159 -6.42 10.23 -21.27
CA GLN A 159 -6.28 9.68 -22.61
C GLN A 159 -7.64 9.46 -23.30
N LYS A 160 -8.62 8.91 -22.57
CA LYS A 160 -9.96 8.52 -23.05
C LYS A 160 -10.96 8.57 -21.90
N SER A 161 -11.57 9.72 -21.69
CA SER A 161 -12.54 9.93 -20.61
C SER A 161 -13.71 8.94 -20.64
N GLU A 162 -14.15 8.52 -21.84
CA GLU A 162 -15.22 7.51 -21.98
C GLU A 162 -14.86 6.15 -21.35
N TYR A 163 -13.59 5.76 -21.35
CA TYR A 163 -13.16 4.49 -20.78
C TYR A 163 -13.20 4.56 -19.25
N GLU A 164 -12.73 5.66 -18.69
CA GLU A 164 -12.77 5.89 -17.25
C GLU A 164 -14.21 5.92 -16.74
N GLU A 165 -15.08 6.69 -17.40
CA GLU A 165 -16.50 6.79 -17.05
C GLU A 165 -17.19 5.44 -17.11
N LEU A 166 -16.95 4.66 -18.17
CA LEU A 166 -17.50 3.31 -18.30
C LEU A 166 -17.01 2.37 -17.21
N LEU A 167 -15.71 2.36 -16.89
CA LEU A 167 -15.15 1.53 -15.81
C LEU A 167 -15.75 1.90 -14.46
N ARG A 168 -15.89 3.20 -14.16
CA ARG A 168 -16.53 3.63 -12.90
C ARG A 168 -18.00 3.22 -12.84
N LEU A 169 -18.76 3.47 -13.89
CA LEU A 169 -20.18 3.15 -13.89
C LEU A 169 -20.42 1.64 -13.82
N SER A 170 -19.70 0.85 -14.61
CA SER A 170 -19.97 -0.58 -14.73
C SER A 170 -19.32 -1.42 -13.65
N LEU A 171 -18.07 -1.14 -13.25
CA LEU A 171 -17.33 -1.99 -12.33
C LEU A 171 -17.33 -1.43 -10.90
N ILE A 172 -17.03 -0.15 -10.72
CA ILE A 172 -17.01 0.44 -9.37
C ILE A 172 -18.43 0.65 -8.83
N ASN A 173 -19.33 1.19 -9.65
CA ASN A 173 -20.71 1.44 -9.23
C ASN A 173 -21.64 0.23 -9.43
N GLY A 174 -21.19 -0.81 -10.14
CA GLY A 174 -21.93 -2.04 -10.36
C GLY A 174 -23.17 -1.87 -11.25
N LEU A 175 -23.23 -0.82 -12.09
CA LEU A 175 -24.38 -0.57 -12.95
C LEU A 175 -24.43 -1.54 -14.13
N GLY A 176 -25.62 -2.07 -14.41
CA GLY A 176 -25.84 -2.94 -15.54
C GLY A 176 -25.71 -2.21 -16.90
N TRP A 177 -25.53 -2.98 -17.99
CA TRP A 177 -25.35 -2.42 -19.34
C TRP A 177 -26.49 -1.52 -19.80
N ILE A 178 -27.75 -1.77 -19.36
CA ILE A 178 -28.90 -0.93 -19.71
C ILE A 178 -28.74 0.50 -19.15
N GLU A 179 -28.33 0.57 -17.90
CA GLU A 179 -28.20 1.82 -17.16
C GLU A 179 -27.00 2.63 -17.64
N VAL A 180 -25.85 1.96 -17.83
CA VAL A 180 -24.66 2.56 -18.44
C VAL A 180 -24.93 2.99 -19.87
N GLY A 181 -25.59 2.13 -20.67
CA GLY A 181 -25.96 2.47 -22.06
C GLY A 181 -26.86 3.69 -22.16
N ARG A 182 -27.81 3.85 -21.21
CA ARG A 182 -28.66 5.05 -21.15
C ARG A 182 -27.87 6.31 -20.80
N ARG A 183 -26.95 6.23 -19.84
CA ARG A 183 -26.14 7.38 -19.39
C ARG A 183 -25.11 7.83 -20.43
N MET A 184 -24.46 6.87 -21.06
CA MET A 184 -23.40 7.13 -22.05
C MET A 184 -23.88 7.07 -23.50
N HIS A 185 -25.19 6.96 -23.73
CA HIS A 185 -25.80 6.85 -25.07
C HIS A 185 -25.23 5.71 -25.92
N LEU A 186 -25.00 4.53 -25.31
CA LEU A 186 -24.40 3.37 -25.95
C LEU A 186 -25.43 2.29 -26.26
N THR A 187 -25.30 1.66 -27.45
CA THR A 187 -25.99 0.41 -27.73
C THR A 187 -25.36 -0.74 -26.97
N LYS A 188 -26.08 -1.86 -26.81
CA LYS A 188 -25.56 -3.07 -26.14
C LYS A 188 -24.23 -3.54 -26.74
N SER A 189 -24.14 -3.60 -28.06
CA SER A 189 -22.93 -4.00 -28.78
C SER A 189 -21.77 -3.04 -28.52
N SER A 190 -22.03 -1.72 -28.58
CA SER A 190 -21.02 -0.69 -28.30
C SER A 190 -20.54 -0.74 -26.86
N TYR A 191 -21.45 -0.98 -25.90
CA TYR A 191 -21.08 -1.14 -24.48
C TYR A 191 -20.06 -2.28 -24.27
N TYR A 192 -20.35 -3.49 -24.77
CA TYR A 192 -19.42 -4.62 -24.55
C TYR A 192 -18.08 -4.42 -25.26
N ARG A 193 -18.08 -3.83 -26.45
CA ARG A 193 -16.84 -3.49 -27.18
C ARG A 193 -16.02 -2.47 -26.40
N LEU A 194 -16.66 -1.40 -25.92
CA LEU A 194 -16.00 -0.33 -25.19
C LEU A 194 -15.48 -0.85 -23.83
N ARG A 195 -16.30 -1.66 -23.12
CA ARG A 195 -15.90 -2.28 -21.85
C ARG A 195 -14.64 -3.14 -21.97
N LYS A 196 -14.60 -3.99 -23.00
CA LYS A 196 -13.41 -4.81 -23.26
C LYS A 196 -12.17 -3.96 -23.56
N ALA A 197 -12.33 -2.92 -24.38
CA ALA A 197 -11.23 -2.01 -24.71
C ALA A 197 -10.74 -1.22 -23.48
N ALA A 198 -11.65 -0.77 -22.62
CA ALA A 198 -11.31 -0.06 -21.38
C ALA A 198 -10.57 -0.96 -20.38
N ILE A 199 -11.00 -2.21 -20.22
CA ILE A 199 -10.31 -3.21 -19.38
C ILE A 199 -8.89 -3.49 -19.90
N CYS A 200 -8.72 -3.67 -21.21
CA CYS A 200 -7.40 -3.86 -21.82
C CYS A 200 -6.50 -2.63 -21.61
N GLN A 201 -7.06 -1.41 -21.73
CA GLN A 201 -6.31 -0.20 -21.46
C GLN A 201 -5.83 -0.11 -20.01
N TYR A 202 -6.70 -0.44 -19.06
CA TYR A 202 -6.37 -0.49 -17.63
C TYR A 202 -5.24 -1.50 -17.37
N ALA A 203 -5.38 -2.74 -17.85
CA ALA A 203 -4.37 -3.78 -17.71
C ALA A 203 -3.01 -3.39 -18.30
N ARG A 204 -3.02 -2.68 -19.45
CA ARG A 204 -1.81 -2.17 -20.08
C ARG A 204 -1.10 -1.13 -19.23
N LEU A 205 -1.83 -0.16 -18.67
CA LEU A 205 -1.27 0.87 -17.81
C LEU A 205 -0.80 0.28 -16.47
N ALA A 206 -1.50 -0.71 -15.94
CA ALA A 206 -1.08 -1.47 -14.76
C ALA A 206 0.17 -2.35 -15.01
N GLY A 207 0.65 -2.46 -16.26
CA GLY A 207 1.82 -3.25 -16.62
C GLY A 207 1.60 -4.75 -16.70
N TRP A 208 0.36 -5.23 -16.56
CA TRP A 208 0.04 -6.68 -16.53
C TRP A 208 0.16 -7.36 -17.90
N GLU A 209 0.06 -6.62 -19.00
CA GLU A 209 0.29 -7.16 -20.34
C GLU A 209 1.77 -7.45 -20.66
N LYS A 210 2.70 -6.77 -19.98
CA LYS A 210 4.15 -6.95 -20.26
C LYS A 210 4.71 -8.27 -19.75
N VAL A 211 4.07 -8.91 -18.81
CA VAL A 211 4.47 -10.23 -18.28
C VAL A 211 4.33 -11.33 -19.33
N GLY A 212 3.54 -11.11 -20.40
CA GLY A 212 3.34 -12.05 -21.50
C GLY A 212 4.31 -11.92 -22.69
N LYS A 213 5.11 -10.84 -22.78
CA LYS A 213 5.98 -10.59 -23.97
C LYS A 213 7.47 -10.87 -23.75
N ILE A 214 7.91 -11.18 -22.53
CA ILE A 214 9.35 -11.39 -22.22
C ILE A 214 9.81 -12.84 -22.44
N SER A 215 8.92 -13.77 -22.80
CA SER A 215 9.29 -15.19 -23.04
C SER A 215 9.29 -15.59 -24.51
N GLY A 216 9.60 -14.67 -25.40
CA GLY A 216 9.68 -14.91 -26.85
C GLY A 216 10.91 -14.24 -27.48
N ILE A 217 12.14 -14.62 -27.07
CA ILE A 217 13.38 -14.56 -27.85
C ILE A 217 14.09 -15.88 -27.64
#